data_5a299791b331a43aabe37fc1b670be0d
#
_entry.id   5a299791b331a43aabe37fc1b670be0d
#
_cell.length_a   1.000
_cell.length_b   1.000
_cell.length_c   1.000
_cell.angle_alpha   90.00
_cell.angle_beta   90.00
_cell.angle_gamma   90.00
#
_symmetry.space_group_name_H-M   'P 1'
#
loop_
_entity.id
_entity.type
_entity.pdbx_description
1 polymer ?
#
loop_
_entity_poly.entity_id
_entity_poly.type
_entity_poly.pdbx_seq_one_letter_code
_entity_poly.pdbx_strand_id
1 'polypeptide(L)'
;MFFLLKEGDRIGIIGPSGCGKSTFLRCINQLEKPDNGKIILDNENLCNTKELTKLRRKIGMVFQQFNLFNHLTVLENITLAPVKLNIMDKKAAKKEALKLLKEIKLEDKANNYPKELSGGQKQRVAIIRSLIMQPEIILFDEPTSALDPEMIGEVKELIEKLASKGMTMLIVSHELNFIKNICTKVIFMNNGKIIEQGTSKEIFESPKNEQLKTFLSKVSNK
;
A
#
# COMPACT_ATOMS: atom_id res chain seq x y z
N MET A 1 -6.87 19.17 6.60
CA MET A 1 -6.13 18.38 5.57
C MET A 1 -7.13 18.04 4.48
N PHE A 2 -6.80 18.30 3.22
CA PHE A 2 -7.68 17.97 2.08
C PHE A 2 -6.83 17.43 0.92
N PHE A 3 -7.23 16.31 0.34
CA PHE A 3 -6.69 15.81 -0.92
C PHE A 3 -7.75 15.01 -1.66
N LEU A 4 -7.58 14.86 -2.96
CA LEU A 4 -8.46 14.11 -3.84
C LEU A 4 -7.66 13.00 -4.54
N LEU A 5 -8.15 11.77 -4.44
CA LEU A 5 -7.64 10.60 -5.15
C LEU A 5 -8.64 10.26 -6.27
N LYS A 6 -8.16 10.16 -7.50
CA LYS A 6 -8.92 9.73 -8.66
C LYS A 6 -8.50 8.31 -9.05
N GLU A 7 -9.35 7.62 -9.77
CA GLU A 7 -9.02 6.32 -10.37
C GLU A 7 -7.73 6.41 -11.20
N GLY A 8 -6.82 5.47 -11.02
CA GLY A 8 -5.51 5.46 -11.66
C GLY A 8 -4.45 6.41 -11.06
N ASP A 9 -4.82 7.26 -10.09
CA ASP A 9 -3.84 8.09 -9.38
C ASP A 9 -2.88 7.22 -8.56
N ARG A 10 -1.61 7.59 -8.59
CA ARG A 10 -0.54 7.02 -7.74
C ARG A 10 0.02 8.16 -6.91
N ILE A 11 -0.37 8.19 -5.63
CA ILE A 11 0.01 9.28 -4.73
C ILE A 11 1.09 8.80 -3.78
N GLY A 12 2.26 9.44 -3.83
CA GLY A 12 3.34 9.26 -2.86
C GLY A 12 3.13 10.15 -1.65
N ILE A 13 3.33 9.60 -0.45
CA ILE A 13 3.30 10.37 0.80
C ILE A 13 4.68 10.34 1.40
N ILE A 14 5.34 11.50 1.45
CA ILE A 14 6.70 11.67 1.96
C ILE A 14 6.72 12.59 3.17
N GLY A 15 7.78 12.53 3.96
CA GLY A 15 7.98 13.38 5.13
C GLY A 15 8.81 12.71 6.21
N PRO A 16 9.20 13.44 7.26
CA PRO A 16 10.01 12.93 8.37
C PRO A 16 9.36 11.71 9.06
N SER A 17 10.18 10.88 9.70
CA SER A 17 9.67 9.81 10.56
C SER A 17 8.83 10.39 11.69
N GLY A 18 7.74 9.71 12.07
CA GLY A 18 6.84 10.16 13.13
C GLY A 18 5.90 11.33 12.76
N CYS A 19 5.92 11.84 11.52
CA CYS A 19 5.05 12.97 11.15
C CYS A 19 3.58 12.59 10.87
N GLY A 20 3.20 11.30 11.05
CA GLY A 20 1.80 10.86 10.96
C GLY A 20 1.40 10.21 9.63
N LYS A 21 2.34 9.84 8.73
CA LYS A 21 2.04 9.21 7.43
C LYS A 21 1.25 7.89 7.55
N SER A 22 1.75 6.97 8.37
CA SER A 22 1.10 5.66 8.60
C SER A 22 -0.25 5.82 9.29
N THR A 23 -0.38 6.72 10.27
CA THR A 23 -1.65 7.05 10.92
C THR A 23 -2.66 7.57 9.90
N PHE A 24 -2.21 8.43 8.98
CA PHE A 24 -3.06 8.94 7.90
C PHE A 24 -3.59 7.81 7.00
N LEU A 25 -2.72 6.87 6.55
CA LEU A 25 -3.17 5.69 5.79
C LEU A 25 -4.16 4.83 6.58
N ARG A 26 -3.91 4.60 7.87
CA ARG A 26 -4.77 3.79 8.74
C ARG A 26 -6.13 4.44 8.97
N CYS A 27 -6.20 5.77 8.99
CA CYS A 27 -7.48 6.48 9.02
C CYS A 27 -8.27 6.24 7.73
N ILE A 28 -7.64 6.23 6.55
CA ILE A 28 -8.31 5.98 5.28
C ILE A 28 -8.96 4.58 5.26
N ASN A 29 -8.26 3.57 5.78
CA ASN A 29 -8.79 2.20 5.89
C ASN A 29 -9.61 1.96 7.16
N GLN A 30 -9.92 3.00 7.93
CA GLN A 30 -10.68 2.92 9.19
C GLN A 30 -10.10 1.92 10.21
N LEU A 31 -8.78 1.73 10.19
CA LEU A 31 -8.04 1.01 11.24
C LEU A 31 -7.83 1.93 12.44
N GLU A 32 -7.73 3.22 12.20
CA GLU A 32 -7.75 4.29 13.19
C GLU A 32 -8.90 5.25 12.85
N LYS A 33 -9.58 5.74 13.86
CA LYS A 33 -10.67 6.71 13.67
C LYS A 33 -10.10 8.13 13.65
N PRO A 34 -10.38 8.93 12.62
CA PRO A 34 -10.05 10.35 12.66
C PRO A 34 -10.91 11.05 13.71
N ASP A 35 -10.32 11.97 14.50
CA ASP A 35 -11.04 12.77 15.49
C ASP A 35 -12.08 13.67 14.82
N ASN A 36 -11.74 14.23 13.67
CA ASN A 36 -12.59 15.13 12.90
C ASN A 36 -12.36 14.97 11.39
N GLY A 37 -13.35 15.39 10.61
CA GLY A 37 -13.27 15.38 9.15
C GLY A 37 -14.13 14.30 8.52
N LYS A 38 -13.95 14.12 7.22
CA LYS A 38 -14.67 13.13 6.40
C LYS A 38 -13.70 12.43 5.47
N ILE A 39 -13.89 11.14 5.29
CA ILE A 39 -13.24 10.34 4.26
C ILE A 39 -14.37 9.84 3.37
N ILE A 40 -14.35 10.23 2.10
CA ILE A 40 -15.44 9.93 1.15
C ILE A 40 -14.90 8.98 0.08
N LEU A 41 -15.59 7.88 -0.13
CA LEU A 41 -15.39 6.95 -1.25
C LEU A 41 -16.76 6.67 -1.86
N ASP A 42 -16.89 6.79 -3.19
CA ASP A 42 -18.15 6.57 -3.93
C ASP A 42 -19.35 7.34 -3.33
N ASN A 43 -19.14 8.59 -2.94
CA ASN A 43 -20.11 9.44 -2.26
C ASN A 43 -20.54 8.98 -0.84
N GLU A 44 -19.95 7.92 -0.30
CA GLU A 44 -20.20 7.47 1.06
C GLU A 44 -19.13 8.01 2.04
N ASN A 45 -19.58 8.55 3.18
CA ASN A 45 -18.67 8.96 4.25
C ASN A 45 -18.25 7.75 5.09
N LEU A 46 -17.01 7.34 4.93
CA LEU A 46 -16.44 6.15 5.55
C LEU A 46 -16.31 6.27 7.08
N CYS A 47 -16.22 7.49 7.62
CA CYS A 47 -16.10 7.69 9.08
C CYS A 47 -17.35 7.26 9.84
N ASN A 48 -18.50 7.18 9.17
CA ASN A 48 -19.79 6.84 9.74
C ASN A 48 -20.32 5.47 9.29
N THR A 49 -19.56 4.74 8.47
CA THR A 49 -20.03 3.46 7.94
C THR A 49 -20.10 2.38 9.03
N LYS A 50 -21.18 1.63 9.05
CA LYS A 50 -21.33 0.39 9.84
C LYS A 50 -20.79 -0.83 9.07
N GLU A 51 -20.52 -0.69 7.77
CA GLU A 51 -20.14 -1.79 6.88
C GLU A 51 -18.63 -1.81 6.62
N LEU A 52 -17.81 -1.78 7.68
CA LEU A 52 -16.34 -1.79 7.60
C LEU A 52 -15.79 -2.91 6.73
N THR A 53 -16.45 -4.06 6.68
CA THR A 53 -16.03 -5.20 5.85
C THR A 53 -16.14 -4.89 4.37
N LYS A 54 -17.24 -4.25 3.92
CA LYS A 54 -17.40 -3.82 2.53
C LYS A 54 -16.36 -2.77 2.16
N LEU A 55 -16.14 -1.80 3.05
CA LEU A 55 -15.11 -0.79 2.88
C LEU A 55 -13.73 -1.39 2.68
N ARG A 56 -13.30 -2.26 3.62
CA ARG A 56 -11.97 -2.88 3.58
C ARG A 56 -11.79 -3.86 2.43
N ARG A 57 -12.86 -4.29 1.79
CA ARG A 57 -12.80 -5.00 0.53
C ARG A 57 -12.37 -4.08 -0.62
N LYS A 58 -12.88 -2.85 -0.66
CA LYS A 58 -12.56 -1.85 -1.70
C LYS A 58 -11.17 -1.23 -1.50
N ILE A 59 -10.71 -1.11 -0.26
CA ILE A 59 -9.43 -0.51 0.10
C ILE A 59 -8.50 -1.56 0.69
N GLY A 60 -7.63 -2.12 -0.15
CA GLY A 60 -6.57 -3.02 0.30
C GLY A 60 -5.49 -2.29 1.07
N MET A 61 -4.82 -2.97 2.00
CA MET A 61 -3.68 -2.40 2.73
C MET A 61 -2.54 -3.41 2.84
N VAL A 62 -1.36 -2.94 2.52
CA VAL A 62 -0.08 -3.64 2.66
C VAL A 62 0.74 -2.91 3.70
N PHE A 63 1.11 -3.61 4.76
CA PHE A 63 1.80 -3.06 5.93
C PHE A 63 3.31 -3.19 5.80
N GLN A 64 4.04 -2.41 6.58
CA GLN A 64 5.47 -2.51 6.77
C GLN A 64 5.89 -3.90 7.26
N GLN A 65 5.19 -4.44 8.27
CA GLN A 65 5.29 -5.83 8.67
C GLN A 65 4.30 -6.64 7.82
N PHE A 66 4.74 -7.79 7.33
CA PHE A 66 3.99 -8.62 6.37
C PHE A 66 2.62 -9.05 6.87
N ASN A 67 2.46 -9.20 8.19
CA ASN A 67 1.22 -9.59 8.88
C ASN A 67 0.58 -10.86 8.30
N LEU A 68 1.41 -11.83 7.86
CA LEU A 68 0.94 -13.14 7.45
C LEU A 68 0.60 -13.97 8.69
N PHE A 69 -0.45 -14.79 8.58
CA PHE A 69 -0.82 -15.75 9.60
C PHE A 69 0.17 -16.90 9.63
N ASN A 70 0.99 -17.00 10.67
CA ASN A 70 2.10 -17.95 10.76
C ASN A 70 1.66 -19.42 10.81
N HIS A 71 0.42 -19.68 11.24
CA HIS A 71 -0.19 -21.01 11.33
C HIS A 71 -0.92 -21.45 10.06
N LEU A 72 -0.95 -20.60 9.04
CA LEU A 72 -1.55 -20.87 7.74
C LEU A 72 -0.45 -20.93 6.66
N THR A 73 -0.64 -21.78 5.66
CA THR A 73 0.20 -21.82 4.46
C THR A 73 0.07 -20.52 3.65
N VAL A 74 0.95 -20.31 2.68
CA VAL A 74 0.86 -19.19 1.73
C VAL A 74 -0.50 -19.18 1.03
N LEU A 75 -0.93 -20.32 0.50
CA LEU A 75 -2.21 -20.46 -0.19
C LEU A 75 -3.39 -20.13 0.73
N GLU A 76 -3.37 -20.64 1.96
CA GLU A 76 -4.41 -20.34 2.95
C GLU A 76 -4.44 -18.88 3.37
N ASN A 77 -3.27 -18.23 3.55
CA ASN A 77 -3.18 -16.80 3.81
C ASN A 77 -3.87 -15.97 2.71
N ILE A 78 -3.68 -16.35 1.44
CA ILE A 78 -4.26 -15.62 0.32
C ILE A 78 -5.76 -15.89 0.21
N THR A 79 -6.20 -17.15 0.39
CA THR A 79 -7.59 -17.57 0.14
C THR A 79 -8.53 -17.36 1.32
N LEU A 80 -8.02 -17.12 2.53
CA LEU A 80 -8.82 -17.00 3.75
C LEU A 80 -9.93 -15.95 3.62
N ALA A 81 -9.59 -14.73 3.25
CA ALA A 81 -10.53 -13.62 3.23
C ALA A 81 -11.61 -13.78 2.14
N PRO A 82 -11.29 -14.05 0.86
CA PRO A 82 -12.31 -14.19 -0.16
C PRO A 82 -13.27 -15.36 0.10
N VAL A 83 -12.79 -16.45 0.71
CA VAL A 83 -13.65 -17.60 1.06
C VAL A 83 -14.51 -17.28 2.29
N LYS A 84 -13.91 -16.75 3.38
CA LYS A 84 -14.64 -16.44 4.62
C LYS A 84 -15.72 -15.38 4.44
N LEU A 85 -15.51 -14.44 3.50
CA LEU A 85 -16.47 -13.39 3.18
C LEU A 85 -17.43 -13.78 2.05
N ASN A 86 -17.44 -15.05 1.61
CA ASN A 86 -18.31 -15.57 0.55
C ASN A 86 -18.20 -14.78 -0.78
N ILE A 87 -17.00 -14.24 -1.08
CA ILE A 87 -16.72 -13.54 -2.34
C ILE A 87 -16.41 -14.55 -3.44
N MET A 88 -15.70 -15.62 -3.06
CA MET A 88 -15.32 -16.74 -3.92
C MET A 88 -15.57 -18.06 -3.18
N ASP A 89 -15.97 -19.09 -3.90
CA ASP A 89 -15.91 -20.45 -3.37
C ASP A 89 -14.45 -20.92 -3.23
N LYS A 90 -14.21 -21.99 -2.47
CA LYS A 90 -12.87 -22.50 -2.19
C LYS A 90 -12.09 -22.86 -3.47
N LYS A 91 -12.77 -23.40 -4.49
CA LYS A 91 -12.15 -23.84 -5.75
C LYS A 91 -11.72 -22.64 -6.61
N ALA A 92 -12.59 -21.65 -6.73
CA ALA A 92 -12.31 -20.39 -7.42
C ALA A 92 -11.19 -19.60 -6.75
N ALA A 93 -11.25 -19.45 -5.40
CA ALA A 93 -10.21 -18.77 -4.63
C ALA A 93 -8.85 -19.46 -4.78
N LYS A 94 -8.79 -20.80 -4.71
CA LYS A 94 -7.55 -21.55 -4.93
C LYS A 94 -6.99 -21.33 -6.34
N LYS A 95 -7.84 -21.39 -7.37
CA LYS A 95 -7.44 -21.17 -8.77
C LYS A 95 -6.86 -19.78 -8.98
N GLU A 96 -7.53 -18.74 -8.47
CA GLU A 96 -7.06 -17.35 -8.60
C GLU A 96 -5.79 -17.10 -7.76
N ALA A 97 -5.71 -17.64 -6.53
CA ALA A 97 -4.50 -17.53 -5.71
C ALA A 97 -3.27 -18.16 -6.40
N LEU A 98 -3.41 -19.34 -7.01
CA LEU A 98 -2.31 -19.97 -7.74
C LEU A 98 -1.90 -19.18 -8.98
N LYS A 99 -2.86 -18.57 -9.71
CA LYS A 99 -2.56 -17.67 -10.82
C LYS A 99 -1.77 -16.44 -10.35
N LEU A 100 -2.18 -15.80 -9.25
CA LEU A 100 -1.47 -14.66 -8.69
C LEU A 100 -0.07 -15.04 -8.17
N LEU A 101 0.07 -16.20 -7.53
CA LEU A 101 1.37 -16.72 -7.09
C LEU A 101 2.32 -16.96 -8.28
N LYS A 102 1.81 -17.45 -9.39
CA LYS A 102 2.59 -17.61 -10.62
C LYS A 102 3.07 -16.27 -11.17
N GLU A 103 2.23 -15.21 -11.11
CA GLU A 103 2.63 -13.86 -11.56
C GLU A 103 3.83 -13.29 -10.78
N ILE A 104 4.02 -13.73 -9.53
CA ILE A 104 5.14 -13.34 -8.67
C ILE A 104 6.21 -14.41 -8.50
N LYS A 105 6.16 -15.49 -9.32
CA LYS A 105 7.11 -16.61 -9.34
C LYS A 105 7.25 -17.31 -7.97
N LEU A 106 6.13 -17.56 -7.29
CA LEU A 106 6.06 -18.22 -5.98
C LEU A 106 5.02 -19.36 -5.95
N GLU A 107 4.65 -19.94 -7.09
CA GLU A 107 3.71 -21.06 -7.15
C GLU A 107 4.20 -22.30 -6.41
N ASP A 108 5.52 -22.55 -6.41
CA ASP A 108 6.17 -23.64 -5.68
C ASP A 108 6.08 -23.49 -4.16
N LYS A 109 5.83 -22.27 -3.67
CA LYS A 109 5.71 -21.93 -2.25
C LYS A 109 4.27 -21.96 -1.73
N ALA A 110 3.29 -22.34 -2.55
CA ALA A 110 1.87 -22.31 -2.14
C ALA A 110 1.58 -23.06 -0.84
N ASN A 111 2.24 -24.19 -0.59
CA ASN A 111 2.06 -25.02 0.58
C ASN A 111 3.05 -24.72 1.72
N ASN A 112 4.00 -23.81 1.53
CA ASN A 112 4.94 -23.40 2.57
C ASN A 112 4.28 -22.51 3.61
N TYR A 113 4.84 -22.49 4.82
CA TYR A 113 4.46 -21.57 5.89
C TYR A 113 5.28 -20.27 5.80
N PRO A 114 4.78 -19.15 6.35
CA PRO A 114 5.51 -17.88 6.32
C PRO A 114 6.95 -17.94 6.85
N LYS A 115 7.22 -18.77 7.86
CA LYS A 115 8.57 -18.94 8.42
C LYS A 115 9.61 -19.47 7.43
N GLU A 116 9.16 -20.12 6.35
CA GLU A 116 10.00 -20.72 5.32
C GLU A 116 10.27 -19.77 4.14
N LEU A 117 9.74 -18.56 4.20
CA LEU A 117 9.88 -17.54 3.17
C LEU A 117 10.89 -16.47 3.57
N SER A 118 11.60 -15.91 2.56
CA SER A 118 12.38 -14.69 2.74
C SER A 118 11.48 -13.48 3.01
N GLY A 119 12.04 -12.37 3.47
CA GLY A 119 11.32 -11.11 3.70
C GLY A 119 10.60 -10.61 2.45
N GLY A 120 11.32 -10.57 1.32
CA GLY A 120 10.73 -10.16 0.02
C GLY A 120 9.63 -11.09 -0.46
N GLN A 121 9.77 -12.41 -0.26
CA GLN A 121 8.72 -13.37 -0.57
C GLN A 121 7.47 -13.14 0.31
N LYS A 122 7.64 -12.94 1.62
CA LYS A 122 6.54 -12.61 2.54
C LYS A 122 5.81 -11.34 2.11
N GLN A 123 6.54 -10.31 1.71
CA GLN A 123 5.93 -9.05 1.29
C GLN A 123 5.16 -9.21 -0.02
N ARG A 124 5.70 -9.92 -1.00
CA ARG A 124 4.99 -10.21 -2.25
C ARG A 124 3.71 -11.01 -1.99
N VAL A 125 3.75 -12.00 -1.09
CA VAL A 125 2.55 -12.74 -0.66
C VAL A 125 1.54 -11.81 0.03
N ALA A 126 1.99 -10.87 0.88
CA ALA A 126 1.09 -9.89 1.52
C ALA A 126 0.41 -8.97 0.49
N ILE A 127 1.14 -8.57 -0.57
CA ILE A 127 0.56 -7.81 -1.69
C ILE A 127 -0.50 -8.64 -2.41
N ILE A 128 -0.20 -9.90 -2.78
CA ILE A 128 -1.13 -10.80 -3.47
C ILE A 128 -2.37 -11.09 -2.61
N ARG A 129 -2.20 -11.24 -1.29
CA ARG A 129 -3.32 -11.39 -0.35
C ARG A 129 -4.28 -10.19 -0.37
N SER A 130 -3.75 -8.99 -0.60
CA SER A 130 -4.59 -7.80 -0.79
C SER A 130 -5.27 -7.81 -2.17
N LEU A 131 -4.53 -8.17 -3.21
CA LEU A 131 -4.99 -8.15 -4.61
C LEU A 131 -6.11 -9.15 -4.91
N ILE A 132 -6.13 -10.33 -4.28
CA ILE A 132 -7.16 -11.35 -4.53
C ILE A 132 -8.57 -10.84 -4.18
N MET A 133 -8.65 -9.83 -3.30
CA MET A 133 -9.90 -9.17 -2.93
C MET A 133 -10.41 -8.20 -4.02
N GLN A 134 -9.64 -7.98 -5.09
CA GLN A 134 -9.94 -7.05 -6.18
C GLN A 134 -10.25 -5.63 -5.66
N PRO A 135 -9.35 -5.03 -4.87
CA PRO A 135 -9.59 -3.71 -4.32
C PRO A 135 -9.56 -2.63 -5.39
N GLU A 136 -10.32 -1.56 -5.18
CA GLU A 136 -10.30 -0.35 -6.02
C GLU A 136 -9.06 0.50 -5.74
N ILE A 137 -8.57 0.47 -4.49
CA ILE A 137 -7.43 1.24 -4.01
C ILE A 137 -6.52 0.34 -3.17
N ILE A 138 -5.20 0.47 -3.32
CA ILE A 138 -4.24 -0.17 -2.43
C ILE A 138 -3.42 0.88 -1.69
N LEU A 139 -3.36 0.73 -0.38
CA LEU A 139 -2.55 1.53 0.52
C LEU A 139 -1.26 0.76 0.85
N PHE A 140 -0.10 1.34 0.59
CA PHE A 140 1.20 0.78 0.94
C PHE A 140 1.84 1.59 2.07
N ASP A 141 1.99 0.99 3.24
CA ASP A 141 2.63 1.60 4.41
C ASP A 141 4.06 1.08 4.52
N GLU A 142 5.01 1.79 3.94
CA GLU A 142 6.45 1.47 3.91
C GLU A 142 6.75 0.02 3.47
N PRO A 143 6.33 -0.40 2.27
CA PRO A 143 6.32 -1.80 1.86
C PRO A 143 7.70 -2.45 1.74
N THR A 144 8.77 -1.67 1.78
CA THR A 144 10.16 -2.14 1.61
C THR A 144 11.04 -1.94 2.84
N SER A 145 10.58 -1.22 3.86
CA SER A 145 11.41 -0.80 5.00
C SER A 145 11.85 -1.93 5.95
N ALA A 146 11.14 -3.07 5.92
CA ALA A 146 11.48 -4.27 6.71
C ALA A 146 12.27 -5.32 5.89
N LEU A 147 12.81 -4.94 4.73
CA LEU A 147 13.48 -5.84 3.80
C LEU A 147 14.97 -5.55 3.72
N ASP A 148 15.75 -6.62 3.50
CA ASP A 148 17.14 -6.49 3.11
C ASP A 148 17.26 -5.85 1.71
N PRO A 149 18.33 -5.08 1.44
CA PRO A 149 18.51 -4.35 0.18
C PRO A 149 18.36 -5.22 -1.08
N GLU A 150 18.82 -6.48 -1.03
CA GLU A 150 18.74 -7.43 -2.14
C GLU A 150 17.30 -7.82 -2.50
N MET A 151 16.37 -7.72 -1.54
CA MET A 151 14.97 -8.12 -1.71
C MET A 151 14.04 -6.97 -2.12
N ILE A 152 14.51 -5.74 -2.00
CA ILE A 152 13.71 -4.53 -2.27
C ILE A 152 13.29 -4.47 -3.75
N GLY A 153 14.19 -4.86 -4.67
CA GLY A 153 13.96 -4.79 -6.11
C GLY A 153 12.71 -5.53 -6.55
N GLU A 154 12.55 -6.78 -6.13
CA GLU A 154 11.40 -7.63 -6.51
C GLU A 154 10.04 -7.07 -6.04
N VAL A 155 10.02 -6.42 -4.87
CA VAL A 155 8.80 -5.79 -4.33
C VAL A 155 8.47 -4.52 -5.10
N LYS A 156 9.49 -3.71 -5.45
CA LYS A 156 9.31 -2.51 -6.28
C LYS A 156 8.79 -2.86 -7.67
N GLU A 157 9.39 -3.85 -8.34
CA GLU A 157 8.94 -4.34 -9.65
C GLU A 157 7.47 -4.77 -9.63
N LEU A 158 7.04 -5.46 -8.55
CA LEU A 158 5.64 -5.84 -8.41
C LEU A 158 4.74 -4.61 -8.29
N ILE A 159 5.12 -3.61 -7.49
CA ILE A 159 4.33 -2.37 -7.33
C ILE A 159 4.31 -1.58 -8.65
N GLU A 160 5.42 -1.50 -9.38
CA GLU A 160 5.51 -0.87 -10.71
C GLU A 160 4.62 -1.58 -11.73
N LYS A 161 4.57 -2.91 -11.70
CA LYS A 161 3.67 -3.71 -12.54
C LYS A 161 2.19 -3.42 -12.21
N LEU A 162 1.84 -3.22 -10.95
CA LEU A 162 0.48 -2.81 -10.56
C LEU A 162 0.18 -1.39 -11.03
N ALA A 163 1.14 -0.49 -10.92
CA ALA A 163 1.05 0.89 -11.42
C ALA A 163 0.78 0.93 -12.94
N SER A 164 1.51 0.12 -13.71
CA SER A 164 1.34 0.04 -15.16
C SER A 164 -0.01 -0.54 -15.59
N LYS A 165 -0.64 -1.36 -14.73
CA LYS A 165 -2.00 -1.86 -14.93
C LYS A 165 -3.10 -0.85 -14.53
N GLY A 166 -2.74 0.37 -14.13
CA GLY A 166 -3.68 1.42 -13.77
C GLY A 166 -4.23 1.34 -12.34
N MET A 167 -3.59 0.55 -11.45
CA MET A 167 -4.03 0.43 -10.05
C MET A 167 -3.95 1.78 -9.33
N THR A 168 -5.04 2.16 -8.70
CA THR A 168 -5.08 3.34 -7.83
C THR A 168 -4.36 3.03 -6.51
N MET A 169 -3.40 3.86 -6.11
CA MET A 169 -2.61 3.57 -4.92
C MET A 169 -2.12 4.80 -4.17
N LEU A 170 -2.01 4.65 -2.84
CA LEU A 170 -1.27 5.56 -1.98
C LEU A 170 -0.06 4.81 -1.41
N ILE A 171 1.11 5.42 -1.50
CA ILE A 171 2.38 4.80 -1.12
C ILE A 171 3.10 5.70 -0.13
N VAL A 172 3.26 5.25 1.11
CA VAL A 172 4.21 5.82 2.05
C VAL A 172 5.55 5.11 1.85
N SER A 173 6.61 5.86 1.57
CA SER A 173 7.96 5.32 1.47
C SER A 173 9.00 6.37 1.81
N HIS A 174 10.13 5.92 2.36
CA HIS A 174 11.33 6.72 2.54
C HIS A 174 12.24 6.72 1.30
N GLU A 175 11.94 5.89 0.31
CA GLU A 175 12.70 5.79 -0.92
C GLU A 175 12.23 6.82 -1.96
N LEU A 176 12.79 8.03 -1.90
CA LEU A 176 12.34 9.17 -2.71
C LEU A 176 12.45 8.91 -4.21
N ASN A 177 13.48 8.21 -4.67
CA ASN A 177 13.64 7.87 -6.09
C ASN A 177 12.53 6.94 -6.57
N PHE A 178 12.12 5.97 -5.76
CA PHE A 178 10.99 5.11 -6.08
C PHE A 178 9.69 5.91 -6.17
N ILE A 179 9.42 6.77 -5.20
CA ILE A 179 8.23 7.65 -5.22
C ILE A 179 8.26 8.58 -6.44
N LYS A 180 9.41 9.20 -6.73
CA LYS A 180 9.57 10.11 -7.89
C LYS A 180 9.20 9.42 -9.20
N ASN A 181 9.59 8.16 -9.38
CA ASN A 181 9.42 7.43 -10.64
C ASN A 181 8.01 6.84 -10.80
N ILE A 182 7.39 6.37 -9.71
CA ILE A 182 6.13 5.63 -9.80
C ILE A 182 4.89 6.52 -9.60
N CYS A 183 5.00 7.57 -8.78
CA CYS A 183 3.85 8.38 -8.38
C CYS A 183 3.56 9.50 -9.37
N THR A 184 2.26 9.71 -9.67
CA THR A 184 1.77 10.84 -10.47
C THR A 184 1.70 12.13 -9.66
N LYS A 185 1.40 11.99 -8.37
CA LYS A 185 1.30 13.10 -7.40
C LYS A 185 2.06 12.75 -6.14
N VAL A 186 2.49 13.75 -5.41
CA VAL A 186 3.18 13.58 -4.12
C VAL A 186 2.63 14.56 -3.09
N ILE A 187 2.48 14.07 -1.87
CA ILE A 187 2.06 14.83 -0.69
C ILE A 187 3.25 14.85 0.28
N PHE A 188 3.72 16.03 0.64
CA PHE A 188 4.68 16.20 1.73
C PHE A 188 3.95 16.49 3.04
N MET A 189 4.18 15.64 4.03
CA MET A 189 3.60 15.78 5.37
C MET A 189 4.67 16.15 6.39
N ASN A 190 4.33 17.06 7.30
CA ASN A 190 5.11 17.35 8.48
C ASN A 190 4.20 17.71 9.65
N ASN A 191 4.53 17.24 10.86
CA ASN A 191 3.77 17.49 12.10
C ASN A 191 2.25 17.28 11.94
N GLY A 192 1.85 16.16 11.32
CA GLY A 192 0.45 15.79 11.12
C GLY A 192 -0.31 16.63 10.08
N LYS A 193 0.37 17.48 9.32
CA LYS A 193 -0.25 18.36 8.31
C LYS A 193 0.30 18.10 6.92
N ILE A 194 -0.54 18.28 5.89
CA ILE A 194 -0.06 18.42 4.52
C ILE A 194 0.54 19.82 4.39
N ILE A 195 1.82 19.87 4.10
CA ILE A 195 2.58 21.14 3.94
C ILE A 195 2.60 21.56 2.48
N GLU A 196 2.81 20.59 1.56
CA GLU A 196 2.79 20.83 0.14
C GLU A 196 2.29 19.58 -0.58
N GLN A 197 1.60 19.76 -1.71
CA GLN A 197 1.16 18.70 -2.59
C GLN A 197 1.19 19.18 -4.04
N GLY A 198 1.50 18.27 -4.94
CA GLY A 198 1.60 18.59 -6.37
C GLY A 198 1.92 17.35 -7.20
N THR A 199 2.22 17.54 -8.47
CA THR A 199 2.78 16.48 -9.31
C THR A 199 4.14 16.04 -8.78
N SER A 200 4.56 14.81 -9.10
CA SER A 200 5.90 14.34 -8.73
C SER A 200 6.99 15.32 -9.17
N LYS A 201 6.88 15.83 -10.39
CA LYS A 201 7.84 16.81 -10.93
C LYS A 201 7.90 18.10 -10.10
N GLU A 202 6.75 18.68 -9.75
CA GLU A 202 6.71 19.92 -8.95
C GLU A 202 7.35 19.72 -7.57
N ILE A 203 7.01 18.63 -6.89
CA ILE A 203 7.51 18.37 -5.53
C ILE A 203 9.02 18.10 -5.50
N PHE A 204 9.56 17.36 -6.48
CA PHE A 204 10.98 16.99 -6.46
C PHE A 204 11.90 17.99 -7.18
N GLU A 205 11.41 18.72 -8.19
CA GLU A 205 12.25 19.59 -9.01
C GLU A 205 12.02 21.09 -8.75
N SER A 206 10.85 21.47 -8.23
CA SER A 206 10.48 22.86 -7.97
C SER A 206 9.71 23.03 -6.66
N PRO A 207 10.23 22.51 -5.52
CA PRO A 207 9.56 22.63 -4.23
C PRO A 207 9.42 24.11 -3.83
N LYS A 208 8.23 24.48 -3.35
CA LYS A 208 7.89 25.85 -2.94
C LYS A 208 8.16 26.08 -1.45
N ASN A 209 7.84 25.10 -0.63
CA ASN A 209 7.94 25.22 0.83
C ASN A 209 9.37 24.95 1.33
N GLU A 210 9.88 25.81 2.22
CA GLU A 210 11.23 25.68 2.77
C GLU A 210 11.45 24.38 3.57
N GLN A 211 10.41 23.89 4.26
CA GLN A 211 10.51 22.62 4.99
C GLN A 211 10.70 21.44 4.03
N LEU A 212 10.02 21.46 2.87
CA LEU A 212 10.19 20.47 1.83
C LEU A 212 11.58 20.53 1.22
N LYS A 213 12.08 21.72 0.87
CA LYS A 213 13.45 21.91 0.35
C LYS A 213 14.49 21.32 1.32
N THR A 214 14.37 21.68 2.61
CA THR A 214 15.24 21.16 3.66
C THR A 214 15.14 19.65 3.82
N PHE A 215 13.93 19.06 3.70
CA PHE A 215 13.74 17.61 3.77
C PHE A 215 14.42 16.92 2.59
N LEU A 216 14.19 17.40 1.36
CA LEU A 216 14.76 16.82 0.15
C LEU A 216 16.29 16.89 0.14
N SER A 217 16.88 18.02 0.54
CA SER A 217 18.34 18.17 0.58
C SER A 217 19.02 17.20 1.56
N LYS A 218 18.39 16.93 2.72
CA LYS A 218 18.92 15.96 3.70
C LYS A 218 18.88 14.52 3.23
N VAL A 219 17.93 14.17 2.36
CA VAL A 219 17.79 12.78 1.87
C VAL A 219 18.58 12.55 0.58
N SER A 220 18.79 13.59 -0.25
CA SER A 220 19.61 13.51 -1.46
C SER A 220 21.11 13.37 -1.19
N ASN A 221 21.57 13.70 0.02
CA ASN A 221 22.98 13.61 0.46
C ASN A 221 23.29 12.28 1.20
N LYS A 222 22.39 11.32 1.20
CA LYS A 222 22.58 9.95 1.70
C LYS A 222 22.56 8.95 0.54
#